data_35b8db7cecbec9d933c43ca4c25c10be
#
_entry.id   35b8db7cecbec9d933c43ca4c25c10be
#
_cell.length_a   1.000
_cell.length_b   1.000
_cell.length_c   1.000
_cell.angle_alpha   90.00
_cell.angle_beta   90.00
_cell.angle_gamma   90.00
#
_symmetry.space_group_name_H-M   'P 1'
#
loop_
_entity.id
_entity.type
_entity.pdbx_description
1 polymer ?
#
loop_
_entity_poly.entity_id
_entity_poly.type
_entity_poly.pdbx_seq_one_letter_code
_entity_poly.pdbx_strand_id
1 'polypeptide(L)'
;MTPHESDSMVGFVSPRTGAALSPDGETLVSTVGERVPVVRSIPRFVASDGYSAAFGLQWNAHALTQLDSSTNAGLSRERLERCLGMPLERLAGLRVLEAGCGAGRFTELMVQAGALVHAVDLSSAVEANRRNVGAAPNYVVAQADIRDLPFPARTFDVVFCLGVLQHTPSPEASIAALWRMVAPGGLLVIDHYSWTLSRLTKLAPLYRLLLKRLPPASAKRITDALVDVFFPIHWAVRRVTPLQMLLSRVSPLLTYCHVYPELTRAQHKDWSRLDTYDELTDWYKRLRTTGQIRSTLAALGAVEVDAVYRSGVVEARCRKPWQGPCAA
;
A
#
# COMPACT_ATOMS: atom_id res chain seq x y z
N MET A 1 -36.79 12.22 3.03
CA MET A 1 -35.30 12.26 3.00
C MET A 1 -34.89 11.78 1.64
N THR A 2 -34.44 12.67 0.77
CA THR A 2 -33.85 12.33 -0.53
C THR A 2 -32.58 11.52 -0.30
N PRO A 3 -32.28 10.45 -1.09
CA PRO A 3 -31.02 9.72 -0.97
C PRO A 3 -29.89 10.74 -1.18
N HIS A 4 -28.95 10.79 -0.25
CA HIS A 4 -27.75 11.62 -0.38
C HIS A 4 -26.98 11.18 -1.62
N GLU A 5 -26.50 12.14 -2.42
CA GLU A 5 -25.52 11.94 -3.53
C GLU A 5 -24.21 11.26 -3.07
N SER A 6 -24.12 10.85 -1.79
CA SER A 6 -22.96 10.21 -1.17
C SER A 6 -22.76 8.73 -1.51
N ASP A 7 -23.78 8.02 -2.02
CA ASP A 7 -23.76 6.55 -2.18
C ASP A 7 -23.26 6.07 -3.55
N SER A 8 -22.62 6.91 -4.35
CA SER A 8 -22.09 6.54 -5.66
C SER A 8 -20.56 6.50 -5.69
N MET A 9 -20.01 5.55 -6.49
CA MET A 9 -18.58 5.52 -6.80
C MET A 9 -18.14 6.82 -7.47
N VAL A 10 -16.95 7.33 -7.10
CA VAL A 10 -16.36 8.53 -7.69
C VAL A 10 -15.86 8.23 -9.10
N GLY A 11 -16.27 9.05 -10.07
CA GLY A 11 -15.77 8.93 -11.44
C GLY A 11 -14.30 9.34 -11.57
N PHE A 12 -13.65 8.80 -12.60
CA PHE A 12 -12.27 9.20 -12.92
C PHE A 12 -12.23 10.58 -13.59
N VAL A 13 -11.16 11.30 -13.30
CA VAL A 13 -10.80 12.56 -13.99
C VAL A 13 -9.39 12.44 -14.56
N SER A 14 -9.10 13.24 -15.58
CA SER A 14 -7.72 13.39 -16.08
C SER A 14 -6.84 14.01 -14.99
N PRO A 15 -5.75 13.35 -14.57
CA PRO A 15 -4.81 13.97 -13.64
C PRO A 15 -4.19 15.26 -14.15
N ARG A 16 -4.11 15.41 -15.48
CA ARG A 16 -3.47 16.56 -16.14
C ARG A 16 -4.40 17.76 -16.27
N THR A 17 -5.66 17.52 -16.61
CA THR A 17 -6.61 18.62 -16.95
C THR A 17 -7.74 18.76 -15.94
N GLY A 18 -7.97 17.76 -15.09
CA GLY A 18 -9.12 17.69 -14.20
C GLY A 18 -10.45 17.37 -14.91
N ALA A 19 -10.45 17.20 -16.23
CA ALA A 19 -11.65 16.92 -17.00
C ALA A 19 -12.19 15.50 -16.66
N ALA A 20 -13.52 15.38 -16.54
CA ALA A 20 -14.16 14.11 -16.31
C ALA A 20 -13.88 13.13 -17.46
N LEU A 21 -13.71 11.86 -17.10
CA LEU A 21 -13.45 10.75 -18.01
C LEU A 21 -14.67 9.84 -18.08
N SER A 22 -15.18 9.57 -19.27
CA SER A 22 -16.31 8.71 -19.53
C SER A 22 -15.90 7.48 -20.33
N PRO A 23 -16.53 6.30 -20.12
CA PRO A 23 -16.24 5.09 -20.90
C PRO A 23 -16.53 5.27 -22.40
N ASP A 24 -15.60 4.82 -23.26
CA ASP A 24 -15.73 4.72 -24.70
C ASP A 24 -15.01 3.44 -25.19
N GLY A 25 -15.75 2.33 -25.21
CA GLY A 25 -15.21 1.00 -25.50
C GLY A 25 -14.15 0.58 -24.50
N GLU A 26 -12.94 0.27 -24.97
CA GLU A 26 -11.78 -0.10 -24.16
C GLU A 26 -10.93 1.12 -23.74
N THR A 27 -11.52 2.30 -23.70
CA THR A 27 -10.86 3.53 -23.24
C THR A 27 -11.77 4.35 -22.35
N LEU A 28 -11.18 5.22 -21.52
CA LEU A 28 -11.87 6.36 -20.94
C LEU A 28 -11.50 7.60 -21.73
N VAL A 29 -12.48 8.45 -22.06
CA VAL A 29 -12.29 9.65 -22.88
C VAL A 29 -12.76 10.88 -22.11
N SER A 30 -11.96 11.95 -22.12
CA SER A 30 -12.35 13.24 -21.57
C SER A 30 -13.03 14.12 -22.63
N THR A 31 -13.75 15.13 -22.18
CA THR A 31 -14.35 16.16 -23.02
C THR A 31 -13.33 16.96 -23.83
N VAL A 32 -12.05 16.91 -23.45
CA VAL A 32 -10.94 17.56 -24.18
C VAL A 32 -10.15 16.60 -25.06
N GLY A 33 -10.67 15.38 -25.29
CA GLY A 33 -10.10 14.40 -26.22
C GLY A 33 -8.94 13.56 -25.64
N GLU A 34 -8.66 13.63 -24.34
CA GLU A 34 -7.68 12.75 -23.71
C GLU A 34 -8.22 11.33 -23.61
N ARG A 35 -7.39 10.33 -23.91
CA ARG A 35 -7.77 8.91 -23.91
C ARG A 35 -6.90 8.13 -22.92
N VAL A 36 -7.55 7.36 -22.06
CA VAL A 36 -6.90 6.47 -21.09
C VAL A 36 -7.28 5.03 -21.41
N PRO A 37 -6.34 4.14 -21.74
CA PRO A 37 -6.66 2.76 -22.09
C PRO A 37 -7.20 2.01 -20.87
N VAL A 38 -8.16 1.13 -21.13
CA VAL A 38 -8.72 0.19 -20.13
C VAL A 38 -8.31 -1.23 -20.54
N VAL A 39 -7.44 -1.83 -19.78
CA VAL A 39 -6.93 -3.18 -20.06
C VAL A 39 -7.42 -4.14 -18.97
N ARG A 40 -8.16 -5.19 -19.36
CA ARG A 40 -8.78 -6.16 -18.42
C ARG A 40 -9.65 -5.47 -17.36
N SER A 41 -10.45 -4.52 -17.79
CA SER A 41 -11.32 -3.69 -16.94
C SER A 41 -10.56 -2.83 -15.91
N ILE A 42 -9.30 -2.52 -16.14
CA ILE A 42 -8.45 -1.67 -15.29
C ILE A 42 -7.98 -0.47 -16.11
N PRO A 43 -8.37 0.77 -15.78
CA PRO A 43 -7.83 1.97 -16.40
C PRO A 43 -6.33 2.12 -16.14
N ARG A 44 -5.56 2.51 -17.15
CA ARG A 44 -4.09 2.65 -17.10
C ARG A 44 -3.72 4.13 -17.27
N PHE A 45 -3.51 4.82 -16.16
CA PHE A 45 -3.09 6.23 -16.15
C PHE A 45 -1.59 6.41 -16.28
N VAL A 46 -0.83 5.32 -16.31
CA VAL A 46 0.63 5.31 -16.48
C VAL A 46 1.02 4.38 -17.62
N ALA A 47 2.09 4.76 -18.35
CA ALA A 47 2.56 3.97 -19.51
C ALA A 47 3.38 2.73 -19.10
N SER A 48 3.91 2.70 -17.88
CA SER A 48 4.74 1.60 -17.39
C SER A 48 4.79 1.59 -15.87
N ASP A 49 5.20 0.46 -15.30
CA ASP A 49 5.41 0.29 -13.85
C ASP A 49 6.58 1.14 -13.32
N GLY A 50 7.47 1.65 -14.19
CA GLY A 50 8.62 2.47 -13.80
C GLY A 50 9.47 1.82 -12.72
N TYR A 51 9.76 2.54 -11.64
CA TYR A 51 10.54 2.06 -10.50
C TYR A 51 9.81 0.99 -9.67
N SER A 52 8.53 0.78 -9.89
CA SER A 52 7.69 -0.18 -9.15
C SER A 52 7.55 -1.55 -9.86
N ALA A 53 8.26 -1.79 -10.97
CA ALA A 53 8.17 -3.03 -11.74
C ALA A 53 8.49 -4.30 -10.90
N ALA A 54 9.42 -4.19 -9.94
CA ALA A 54 9.72 -5.27 -9.01
C ALA A 54 8.49 -5.62 -8.15
N PHE A 55 7.75 -4.62 -7.66
CA PHE A 55 6.50 -4.81 -6.89
C PHE A 55 5.42 -5.47 -7.73
N GLY A 56 5.25 -5.06 -9.00
CA GLY A 56 4.30 -5.68 -9.91
C GLY A 56 4.56 -7.19 -10.05
N LEU A 57 5.82 -7.59 -10.29
CA LEU A 57 6.22 -9.00 -10.37
C LEU A 57 5.97 -9.74 -9.05
N GLN A 58 6.36 -9.15 -7.93
CA GLN A 58 6.24 -9.70 -6.60
C GLN A 58 4.78 -9.99 -6.23
N TRP A 59 3.91 -8.99 -6.33
CA TRP A 59 2.51 -9.11 -5.95
C TRP A 59 1.73 -10.03 -6.88
N ASN A 60 2.08 -10.13 -8.16
CA ASN A 60 1.47 -11.12 -9.04
C ASN A 60 1.95 -12.56 -8.74
N ALA A 61 3.21 -12.74 -8.30
CA ALA A 61 3.76 -14.05 -7.94
C ALA A 61 3.27 -14.53 -6.56
N HIS A 62 3.03 -13.61 -5.61
CA HIS A 62 2.64 -13.89 -4.23
C HIS A 62 1.28 -13.27 -3.88
N ALA A 63 0.33 -13.35 -4.81
CA ALA A 63 -0.93 -12.63 -4.75
C ALA A 63 -1.78 -12.94 -3.50
N LEU A 64 -1.67 -14.15 -2.95
CA LEU A 64 -2.51 -14.62 -1.83
C LEU A 64 -1.81 -14.57 -0.47
N THR A 65 -0.49 -14.30 -0.45
CA THR A 65 0.35 -14.50 0.76
C THR A 65 -0.10 -13.71 1.96
N GLN A 66 -0.63 -12.50 1.78
CA GLN A 66 -1.02 -11.61 2.89
C GLN A 66 -2.53 -11.37 2.98
N LEU A 67 -3.34 -12.07 2.19
CA LEU A 67 -4.80 -11.98 2.25
C LEU A 67 -5.35 -12.76 3.45
N ASP A 68 -6.20 -12.14 4.24
CA ASP A 68 -6.84 -12.81 5.38
C ASP A 68 -7.78 -13.92 4.92
N SER A 69 -8.43 -13.78 3.76
CA SER A 69 -9.25 -14.82 3.12
C SER A 69 -8.43 -16.07 2.75
N SER A 70 -7.12 -15.94 2.51
CA SER A 70 -6.23 -17.05 2.18
C SER A 70 -5.50 -17.61 3.40
N THR A 71 -5.08 -16.75 4.34
CA THR A 71 -4.29 -17.16 5.51
C THR A 71 -5.15 -17.59 6.69
N ASN A 72 -6.39 -17.12 6.78
CA ASN A 72 -7.32 -17.26 7.91
C ASN A 72 -6.73 -16.76 9.24
N ALA A 73 -5.75 -15.86 9.20
CA ALA A 73 -5.02 -15.40 10.38
C ALA A 73 -5.51 -14.06 10.95
N GLY A 74 -6.34 -13.30 10.20
CA GLY A 74 -6.89 -12.02 10.63
C GLY A 74 -5.87 -10.89 10.79
N LEU A 75 -4.63 -11.10 10.34
CA LEU A 75 -3.51 -10.16 10.53
C LEU A 75 -3.70 -8.83 9.79
N SER A 76 -4.32 -8.90 8.62
CA SER A 76 -4.57 -7.71 7.81
C SER A 76 -5.70 -6.87 8.41
N ARG A 77 -6.76 -7.51 8.90
CA ARG A 77 -7.85 -6.84 9.61
C ARG A 77 -7.34 -6.15 10.87
N GLU A 78 -6.59 -6.85 11.71
CA GLU A 78 -6.04 -6.28 12.95
C GLU A 78 -5.17 -5.04 12.66
N ARG A 79 -4.27 -5.14 11.67
CA ARG A 79 -3.43 -4.00 11.28
C ARG A 79 -4.25 -2.84 10.75
N LEU A 80 -5.24 -3.11 9.90
CA LEU A 80 -6.08 -2.09 9.28
C LEU A 80 -6.90 -1.33 10.33
N GLU A 81 -7.59 -2.04 11.23
CA GLU A 81 -8.39 -1.43 12.31
C GLU A 81 -7.52 -0.63 13.28
N ARG A 82 -6.34 -1.14 13.61
CA ARG A 82 -5.37 -0.43 14.45
C ARG A 82 -4.92 0.89 13.79
N CYS A 83 -4.56 0.86 12.50
CA CYS A 83 -4.13 2.06 11.79
C CYS A 83 -5.27 3.07 11.61
N LEU A 84 -6.47 2.60 11.29
CA LEU A 84 -7.69 3.42 11.20
C LEU A 84 -8.08 4.01 12.56
N GLY A 85 -7.82 3.29 13.66
CA GLY A 85 -8.29 3.64 15.00
C GLY A 85 -9.79 3.42 15.19
N MET A 86 -10.41 2.57 14.37
CA MET A 86 -11.82 2.22 14.42
C MET A 86 -12.08 0.85 13.77
N PRO A 87 -13.19 0.17 14.14
CA PRO A 87 -13.63 -1.05 13.48
C PRO A 87 -13.94 -0.83 11.99
N LEU A 88 -13.71 -1.86 11.17
CA LEU A 88 -13.91 -1.80 9.70
C LEU A 88 -15.36 -1.52 9.31
N GLU A 89 -16.31 -1.96 10.10
CA GLU A 89 -17.76 -1.78 9.88
C GLU A 89 -18.14 -0.29 9.80
N ARG A 90 -17.32 0.58 10.39
CA ARG A 90 -17.52 2.03 10.30
C ARG A 90 -17.13 2.64 8.95
N LEU A 91 -16.52 1.85 8.06
CA LEU A 91 -16.26 2.26 6.68
C LEU A 91 -17.47 2.09 5.75
N ALA A 92 -18.52 1.40 6.18
CA ALA A 92 -19.71 1.16 5.35
C ALA A 92 -20.28 2.48 4.80
N GLY A 93 -20.46 2.55 3.47
CA GLY A 93 -20.93 3.72 2.75
C GLY A 93 -19.91 4.87 2.60
N LEU A 94 -18.74 4.82 3.26
CA LEU A 94 -17.71 5.85 3.12
C LEU A 94 -16.93 5.67 1.81
N ARG A 95 -16.56 6.79 1.19
CA ARG A 95 -15.65 6.83 0.05
C ARG A 95 -14.21 6.67 0.53
N VAL A 96 -13.60 5.55 0.20
CA VAL A 96 -12.24 5.21 0.61
C VAL A 96 -11.32 5.19 -0.61
N LEU A 97 -10.21 5.93 -0.54
CA LEU A 97 -9.10 5.82 -1.49
C LEU A 97 -7.99 4.98 -0.84
N GLU A 98 -7.68 3.83 -1.43
CA GLU A 98 -6.50 3.04 -1.11
C GLU A 98 -5.39 3.30 -2.12
N ALA A 99 -4.31 3.94 -1.70
CA ALA A 99 -3.17 4.24 -2.55
C ALA A 99 -2.00 3.28 -2.26
N GLY A 100 -1.59 2.53 -3.30
CA GLY A 100 -0.64 1.42 -3.19
C GLY A 100 -1.34 0.13 -2.75
N CYS A 101 -2.40 -0.24 -3.44
CA CYS A 101 -3.28 -1.35 -3.06
C CYS A 101 -2.63 -2.75 -3.23
N GLY A 102 -1.50 -2.85 -3.94
CA GLY A 102 -0.82 -4.12 -4.17
C GLY A 102 -1.75 -5.22 -4.67
N ALA A 103 -1.66 -6.40 -4.06
CA ALA A 103 -2.52 -7.54 -4.40
C ALA A 103 -3.92 -7.52 -3.75
N GLY A 104 -4.29 -6.46 -3.03
CA GLY A 104 -5.63 -6.33 -2.44
C GLY A 104 -5.75 -6.74 -0.98
N ARG A 105 -4.64 -6.78 -0.27
CA ARG A 105 -4.57 -7.17 1.15
C ARG A 105 -5.60 -6.45 2.03
N PHE A 106 -5.75 -5.14 1.85
CA PHE A 106 -6.70 -4.33 2.60
C PHE A 106 -7.95 -4.04 1.79
N THR A 107 -7.83 -4.00 0.45
CA THR A 107 -8.94 -3.79 -0.46
C THR A 107 -10.08 -4.76 -0.20
N GLU A 108 -9.79 -6.09 -0.09
CA GLU A 108 -10.81 -7.12 0.14
C GLU A 108 -11.61 -6.85 1.41
N LEU A 109 -10.93 -6.46 2.49
CA LEU A 109 -11.55 -6.21 3.79
C LEU A 109 -12.45 -4.98 3.78
N MET A 110 -11.99 -3.89 3.14
CA MET A 110 -12.76 -2.65 3.03
C MET A 110 -13.99 -2.81 2.14
N VAL A 111 -13.86 -3.55 1.02
CA VAL A 111 -14.98 -3.90 0.14
C VAL A 111 -16.01 -4.75 0.88
N GLN A 112 -15.57 -5.78 1.62
CA GLN A 112 -16.44 -6.63 2.45
C GLN A 112 -17.14 -5.85 3.57
N ALA A 113 -16.48 -4.82 4.12
CA ALA A 113 -17.07 -3.93 5.12
C ALA A 113 -18.09 -2.94 4.54
N GLY A 114 -18.33 -2.96 3.22
CA GLY A 114 -19.30 -2.09 2.55
C GLY A 114 -18.81 -0.68 2.23
N ALA A 115 -17.50 -0.43 2.30
CA ALA A 115 -16.91 0.84 1.86
C ALA A 115 -16.99 1.00 0.33
N LEU A 116 -17.05 2.23 -0.17
CA LEU A 116 -16.93 2.57 -1.60
C LEU A 116 -15.43 2.72 -1.93
N VAL A 117 -14.79 1.62 -2.33
CA VAL A 117 -13.33 1.52 -2.42
C VAL A 117 -12.82 1.90 -3.81
N HIS A 118 -11.93 2.88 -3.85
CA HIS A 118 -11.16 3.29 -5.02
C HIS A 118 -9.69 2.91 -4.76
N ALA A 119 -9.23 1.84 -5.41
CA ALA A 119 -7.90 1.30 -5.22
C ALA A 119 -6.97 1.74 -6.36
N VAL A 120 -5.76 2.17 -6.03
CA VAL A 120 -4.74 2.51 -7.04
C VAL A 120 -3.39 1.90 -6.68
N ASP A 121 -2.64 1.49 -7.70
CA ASP A 121 -1.23 1.12 -7.58
C ASP A 121 -0.48 1.57 -8.84
N LEU A 122 0.79 1.93 -8.70
CA LEU A 122 1.64 2.30 -9.83
C LEU A 122 2.02 1.07 -10.67
N SER A 123 2.13 -0.09 -10.03
CA SER A 123 2.60 -1.31 -10.64
C SER A 123 1.48 -2.18 -11.22
N SER A 124 1.87 -3.20 -11.98
CA SER A 124 0.97 -4.25 -12.47
C SER A 124 0.36 -5.13 -11.36
N ALA A 125 0.63 -4.84 -10.08
CA ALA A 125 -0.04 -5.48 -8.94
C ALA A 125 -1.57 -5.31 -8.97
N VAL A 126 -2.08 -4.26 -9.60
CA VAL A 126 -3.52 -4.07 -9.85
C VAL A 126 -4.20 -5.27 -10.51
N GLU A 127 -3.45 -6.07 -11.28
CA GLU A 127 -3.94 -7.33 -11.87
C GLU A 127 -4.24 -8.38 -10.79
N ALA A 128 -3.34 -8.51 -9.81
CA ALA A 128 -3.56 -9.40 -8.68
C ALA A 128 -4.70 -8.90 -7.79
N ASN A 129 -4.73 -7.59 -7.53
CA ASN A 129 -5.82 -6.95 -6.77
C ASN A 129 -7.18 -7.25 -7.41
N ARG A 130 -7.33 -7.00 -8.70
CA ARG A 130 -8.59 -7.27 -9.44
C ARG A 130 -9.00 -8.74 -9.41
N ARG A 131 -8.04 -9.67 -9.51
CA ARG A 131 -8.33 -11.11 -9.41
C ARG A 131 -8.79 -11.52 -8.02
N ASN A 132 -8.15 -10.99 -6.98
CA ASN A 132 -8.41 -11.37 -5.59
C ASN A 132 -9.73 -10.80 -5.07
N VAL A 133 -10.00 -9.53 -5.35
CA VAL A 133 -11.24 -8.85 -4.91
C VAL A 133 -12.43 -9.23 -5.77
N GLY A 134 -12.19 -9.51 -7.07
CA GLY A 134 -13.27 -9.83 -8.02
C GLY A 134 -14.04 -8.59 -8.47
N ALA A 135 -15.26 -8.83 -8.98
CA ALA A 135 -16.18 -7.77 -9.36
C ALA A 135 -17.11 -7.46 -8.18
N ALA A 136 -17.14 -6.20 -7.76
CA ALA A 136 -18.04 -5.70 -6.72
C ALA A 136 -18.56 -4.31 -7.11
N PRO A 137 -19.82 -3.99 -6.84
CA PRO A 137 -20.41 -2.69 -7.22
C PRO A 137 -19.81 -1.51 -6.46
N ASN A 138 -19.22 -1.76 -5.29
CA ASN A 138 -18.59 -0.80 -4.42
C ASN A 138 -17.05 -0.77 -4.54
N TYR A 139 -16.49 -1.22 -5.69
CA TYR A 139 -15.06 -1.31 -5.87
C TYR A 139 -14.63 -0.99 -7.31
N VAL A 140 -13.62 -0.13 -7.42
CA VAL A 140 -12.87 0.09 -8.66
C VAL A 140 -11.37 0.06 -8.39
N VAL A 141 -10.59 -0.38 -9.38
CA VAL A 141 -9.13 -0.34 -9.33
C VAL A 141 -8.57 0.29 -10.58
N ALA A 142 -7.48 1.08 -10.45
CA ALA A 142 -6.77 1.69 -11.57
C ALA A 142 -5.25 1.62 -11.37
N GLN A 143 -4.50 1.56 -12.46
CA GLN A 143 -3.06 1.73 -12.42
C GLN A 143 -2.72 3.22 -12.54
N ALA A 144 -2.20 3.80 -11.45
CA ALA A 144 -1.91 5.23 -11.37
C ALA A 144 -0.77 5.54 -10.40
N ASP A 145 -0.09 6.65 -10.63
CA ASP A 145 0.90 7.19 -9.69
C ASP A 145 0.16 7.94 -8.55
N ILE A 146 0.53 7.67 -7.30
CA ILE A 146 -0.07 8.33 -6.15
C ILE A 146 0.15 9.84 -6.13
N ARG A 147 1.11 10.35 -6.90
CA ARG A 147 1.39 11.78 -7.06
C ARG A 147 0.44 12.46 -8.04
N ASP A 148 -0.15 11.67 -8.95
CA ASP A 148 -1.05 12.12 -10.02
C ASP A 148 -2.32 11.26 -10.04
N LEU A 149 -3.10 11.36 -8.96
CA LEU A 149 -4.31 10.56 -8.74
C LEU A 149 -5.45 10.98 -9.67
N PRO A 150 -6.13 10.03 -10.32
CA PRO A 150 -7.18 10.31 -11.31
C PRO A 150 -8.55 10.54 -10.66
N PHE A 151 -8.62 11.32 -9.60
CA PHE A 151 -9.86 11.64 -8.89
C PHE A 151 -9.95 13.13 -8.57
N PRO A 152 -11.16 13.67 -8.42
CA PRO A 152 -11.35 15.03 -7.94
C PRO A 152 -10.74 15.22 -6.54
N ALA A 153 -10.15 16.37 -6.29
CA ALA A 153 -9.61 16.69 -4.97
C ALA A 153 -10.73 16.77 -3.91
N ARG A 154 -10.39 16.52 -2.64
CA ARG A 154 -11.27 16.69 -1.48
C ARG A 154 -12.54 15.83 -1.53
N THR A 155 -12.43 14.62 -2.06
CA THR A 155 -13.56 13.73 -2.34
C THR A 155 -13.71 12.58 -1.36
N PHE A 156 -12.59 12.09 -0.80
CA PHE A 156 -12.60 10.85 -0.01
C PHE A 156 -12.73 11.11 1.48
N ASP A 157 -13.64 10.39 2.13
CA ASP A 157 -13.84 10.40 3.58
C ASP A 157 -12.64 9.79 4.31
N VAL A 158 -12.03 8.76 3.70
CA VAL A 158 -10.82 8.12 4.17
C VAL A 158 -9.84 7.96 3.01
N VAL A 159 -8.60 8.42 3.21
CA VAL A 159 -7.47 8.15 2.32
C VAL A 159 -6.48 7.29 3.08
N PHE A 160 -6.15 6.13 2.50
CA PHE A 160 -5.38 5.09 3.14
C PHE A 160 -4.16 4.71 2.30
N CYS A 161 -2.95 4.68 2.91
CA CYS A 161 -1.71 4.35 2.21
C CYS A 161 -0.73 3.69 3.18
N LEU A 162 -0.66 2.36 3.20
CA LEU A 162 0.24 1.60 4.06
C LEU A 162 1.23 0.73 3.26
N GLY A 163 2.49 0.75 3.70
CA GLY A 163 3.57 -0.04 3.11
C GLY A 163 4.11 0.53 1.79
N VAL A 164 3.87 1.80 1.46
CA VAL A 164 4.11 2.38 0.12
C VAL A 164 5.03 3.60 0.14
N LEU A 165 4.80 4.56 1.02
CA LEU A 165 5.43 5.89 0.97
C LEU A 165 6.96 5.84 0.99
N GLN A 166 7.55 4.91 1.72
CA GLN A 166 9.01 4.70 1.80
C GLN A 166 9.63 4.28 0.46
N HIS A 167 8.83 3.75 -0.45
CA HIS A 167 9.24 3.29 -1.77
C HIS A 167 8.99 4.33 -2.87
N THR A 168 8.56 5.53 -2.51
CA THR A 168 8.35 6.63 -3.47
C THR A 168 9.61 7.51 -3.62
N PRO A 169 9.77 8.20 -4.75
CA PRO A 169 10.88 9.13 -4.95
C PRO A 169 10.91 10.25 -3.89
N SER A 170 9.74 10.77 -3.52
CA SER A 170 9.55 11.83 -2.53
C SER A 170 8.34 11.52 -1.65
N PRO A 171 8.55 10.98 -0.43
CA PRO A 171 7.45 10.70 0.49
C PRO A 171 6.59 11.93 0.82
N GLU A 172 7.21 13.10 1.01
CA GLU A 172 6.51 14.34 1.33
C GLU A 172 5.58 14.79 0.20
N ALA A 173 6.05 14.70 -1.05
CA ALA A 173 5.22 15.00 -2.22
C ALA A 173 4.06 14.02 -2.36
N SER A 174 4.31 12.73 -2.07
CA SER A 174 3.28 11.70 -2.06
C SER A 174 2.25 11.93 -0.96
N ILE A 175 2.68 12.26 0.27
CA ILE A 175 1.76 12.61 1.37
C ILE A 175 0.92 13.84 1.01
N ALA A 176 1.52 14.87 0.41
CA ALA A 176 0.79 16.07 -0.03
C ALA A 176 -0.25 15.75 -1.12
N ALA A 177 0.07 14.84 -2.04
CA ALA A 177 -0.87 14.38 -3.07
C ALA A 177 -2.06 13.63 -2.45
N LEU A 178 -1.80 12.71 -1.52
CA LEU A 178 -2.85 12.02 -0.75
C LEU A 178 -3.70 13.00 0.06
N TRP A 179 -3.07 13.97 0.70
CA TRP A 179 -3.79 15.01 1.47
C TRP A 179 -4.76 15.82 0.62
N ARG A 180 -4.42 16.08 -0.65
CA ARG A 180 -5.35 16.77 -1.56
C ARG A 180 -6.64 15.99 -1.77
N MET A 181 -6.59 14.65 -1.74
CA MET A 181 -7.75 13.79 -1.95
C MET A 181 -8.70 13.72 -0.74
N VAL A 182 -8.20 13.98 0.47
CA VAL A 182 -9.01 13.93 1.70
C VAL A 182 -10.09 15.03 1.69
N ALA A 183 -11.33 14.64 1.93
CA ALA A 183 -12.46 15.56 2.09
C ALA A 183 -12.33 16.41 3.39
N PRO A 184 -12.99 17.57 3.50
CA PRO A 184 -13.11 18.28 4.77
C PRO A 184 -13.68 17.38 5.87
N GLY A 185 -13.05 17.31 7.03
CA GLY A 185 -13.39 16.39 8.12
C GLY A 185 -12.91 14.95 7.92
N GLY A 186 -12.42 14.61 6.72
CA GLY A 186 -11.96 13.26 6.38
C GLY A 186 -10.65 12.86 7.06
N LEU A 187 -10.34 11.57 6.98
CA LEU A 187 -9.22 10.90 7.64
C LEU A 187 -8.12 10.56 6.62
N LEU A 188 -6.87 10.90 6.93
CA LEU A 188 -5.68 10.36 6.26
C LEU A 188 -5.01 9.32 7.18
N VAL A 189 -4.73 8.13 6.64
CA VAL A 189 -4.03 7.05 7.33
C VAL A 189 -2.82 6.63 6.50
N ILE A 190 -1.63 6.73 7.09
CA ILE A 190 -0.37 6.39 6.41
C ILE A 190 0.55 5.62 7.34
N ASP A 191 1.49 4.90 6.76
CA ASP A 191 2.67 4.44 7.50
C ASP A 191 3.98 4.77 6.76
N HIS A 192 5.08 4.66 7.47
CA HIS A 192 6.40 4.91 6.90
C HIS A 192 7.49 4.13 7.64
N TYR A 193 8.48 3.58 6.92
CA TYR A 193 9.64 2.97 7.55
C TYR A 193 10.44 3.99 8.36
N SER A 194 10.90 3.56 9.54
CA SER A 194 11.68 4.38 10.45
C SER A 194 13.06 3.80 10.72
N TRP A 195 13.89 4.61 11.34
CA TRP A 195 15.22 4.21 11.74
C TRP A 195 15.18 3.18 12.87
N THR A 196 16.02 2.14 12.76
CA THR A 196 16.29 1.17 13.82
C THR A 196 17.78 0.90 13.89
N LEU A 197 18.34 0.78 15.09
CA LEU A 197 19.74 0.40 15.28
C LEU A 197 20.08 -0.95 14.64
N SER A 198 19.11 -1.86 14.61
CA SER A 198 19.29 -3.19 13.99
C SER A 198 19.63 -3.11 12.49
N ARG A 199 19.23 -2.05 11.78
CA ARG A 199 19.56 -1.87 10.34
C ARG A 199 21.07 -1.69 10.11
N LEU A 200 21.78 -1.06 11.05
CA LEU A 200 23.22 -0.79 10.94
C LEU A 200 24.08 -2.06 11.07
N THR A 201 23.52 -3.12 11.64
CA THR A 201 24.24 -4.35 11.96
C THR A 201 23.89 -5.52 11.06
N LYS A 202 23.03 -5.34 10.05
CA LYS A 202 22.60 -6.34 9.10
C LYS A 202 23.40 -6.28 7.79
N LEU A 203 23.67 -7.42 7.19
CA LEU A 203 24.27 -7.52 5.85
C LEU A 203 23.25 -7.31 4.72
N ALA A 204 21.94 -7.31 4.99
CA ALA A 204 20.90 -7.10 4.00
C ALA A 204 21.13 -5.89 3.05
N PRO A 205 21.64 -4.72 3.52
CA PRO A 205 21.98 -3.60 2.64
C PRO A 205 23.02 -3.94 1.56
N LEU A 206 23.98 -4.86 1.84
CA LEU A 206 24.97 -5.28 0.86
C LEU A 206 24.35 -6.16 -0.22
N TYR A 207 23.48 -7.11 0.16
CA TYR A 207 22.71 -7.90 -0.81
C TYR A 207 21.85 -6.98 -1.70
N ARG A 208 21.22 -5.97 -1.11
CA ARG A 208 20.40 -5.01 -1.82
C ARG A 208 21.18 -4.20 -2.86
N LEU A 209 22.42 -3.80 -2.58
CA LEU A 209 23.26 -3.06 -3.55
C LEU A 209 23.44 -3.82 -4.87
N LEU A 210 23.50 -5.14 -4.80
CA LEU A 210 23.64 -6.01 -5.97
C LEU A 210 22.28 -6.28 -6.62
N LEU A 211 21.30 -6.74 -5.83
CA LEU A 211 20.04 -7.29 -6.35
C LEU A 211 19.12 -6.23 -6.95
N LYS A 212 19.07 -5.01 -6.40
CA LYS A 212 18.21 -3.94 -6.93
C LYS A 212 18.56 -3.46 -8.34
N ARG A 213 19.76 -3.80 -8.84
CA ARG A 213 20.23 -3.44 -10.20
C ARG A 213 20.00 -4.53 -11.23
N LEU A 214 19.62 -5.72 -10.78
CA LEU A 214 19.32 -6.84 -11.67
C LEU A 214 17.91 -6.70 -12.27
N PRO A 215 17.68 -7.31 -13.45
CA PRO A 215 16.32 -7.44 -13.96
C PRO A 215 15.40 -8.11 -12.92
N PRO A 216 14.15 -7.64 -12.72
CA PRO A 216 13.26 -8.13 -11.67
C PRO A 216 13.13 -9.65 -11.59
N ALA A 217 13.00 -10.33 -12.73
CA ALA A 217 12.87 -11.79 -12.78
C ALA A 217 14.16 -12.52 -12.32
N SER A 218 15.34 -11.96 -12.61
CA SER A 218 16.62 -12.52 -12.15
C SER A 218 16.82 -12.30 -10.66
N ALA A 219 16.52 -11.09 -10.18
CA ALA A 219 16.56 -10.78 -8.76
C ALA A 219 15.61 -11.69 -7.97
N LYS A 220 14.39 -11.94 -8.50
CA LYS A 220 13.43 -12.86 -7.87
C LYS A 220 13.96 -14.27 -7.74
N ARG A 221 14.53 -14.84 -8.81
CA ARG A 221 15.12 -16.20 -8.77
C ARG A 221 16.23 -16.31 -7.72
N ILE A 222 17.10 -15.30 -7.63
CA ILE A 222 18.17 -15.29 -6.64
C ILE A 222 17.60 -15.16 -5.23
N THR A 223 16.64 -14.28 -5.02
CA THR A 223 16.00 -14.12 -3.71
C THR A 223 15.26 -15.37 -3.27
N ASP A 224 14.52 -16.03 -4.18
CA ASP A 224 13.86 -17.29 -3.89
C ASP A 224 14.87 -18.38 -3.48
N ALA A 225 16.01 -18.48 -4.18
CA ALA A 225 17.09 -19.41 -3.82
C ALA A 225 17.70 -19.08 -2.44
N LEU A 226 17.92 -17.81 -2.13
CA LEU A 226 18.37 -17.39 -0.79
C LEU A 226 17.36 -17.80 0.29
N VAL A 227 16.06 -17.64 0.03
CA VAL A 227 15.02 -18.11 0.97
C VAL A 227 15.06 -19.63 1.10
N ASP A 228 15.21 -20.36 0.02
CA ASP A 228 15.25 -21.82 0.08
C ASP A 228 16.44 -22.35 0.89
N VAL A 229 17.58 -21.66 0.85
CA VAL A 229 18.78 -22.00 1.63
C VAL A 229 18.66 -21.59 3.11
N PHE A 230 18.27 -20.34 3.38
CA PHE A 230 18.33 -19.80 4.74
C PHE A 230 17.05 -20.06 5.56
N PHE A 231 15.88 -20.20 4.94
CA PHE A 231 14.63 -20.39 5.67
C PHE A 231 14.63 -21.67 6.55
N PRO A 232 15.11 -22.85 6.10
CA PRO A 232 15.20 -24.03 6.96
C PRO A 232 16.01 -23.80 8.23
N ILE A 233 17.12 -23.03 8.13
CA ILE A 233 17.99 -22.70 9.26
C ILE A 233 17.24 -21.76 10.23
N HIS A 234 16.62 -20.70 9.72
CA HIS A 234 15.80 -19.80 10.53
C HIS A 234 14.66 -20.56 11.23
N TRP A 235 14.01 -21.49 10.51
CA TRP A 235 12.93 -22.29 11.06
C TRP A 235 13.40 -23.23 12.17
N ALA A 236 14.57 -23.85 12.02
CA ALA A 236 15.15 -24.72 13.05
C ALA A 236 15.44 -23.97 14.36
N VAL A 237 15.99 -22.74 14.26
CA VAL A 237 16.35 -21.94 15.43
C VAL A 237 15.26 -20.97 15.89
N ARG A 238 14.04 -21.01 15.30
CA ARG A 238 12.98 -20.02 15.53
C ARG A 238 12.58 -19.83 17.00
N ARG A 239 12.77 -20.83 17.85
CA ARG A 239 12.45 -20.79 19.28
C ARG A 239 13.62 -20.31 20.15
N VAL A 240 14.80 -20.09 19.57
CA VAL A 240 16.00 -19.68 20.28
C VAL A 240 16.35 -18.27 19.86
N THR A 241 15.79 -17.29 20.57
CA THR A 241 15.89 -15.85 20.24
C THR A 241 17.32 -15.36 19.98
N PRO A 242 18.37 -15.70 20.80
CA PRO A 242 19.74 -15.23 20.52
C PRO A 242 20.29 -15.73 19.19
N LEU A 243 20.06 -17.00 18.84
CA LEU A 243 20.47 -17.57 17.55
C LEU A 243 19.73 -16.92 16.39
N GLN A 244 18.42 -16.70 16.54
CA GLN A 244 17.61 -16.02 15.54
C GLN A 244 18.09 -14.59 15.30
N MET A 245 18.43 -13.87 16.37
CA MET A 245 18.98 -12.52 16.27
C MET A 245 20.35 -12.51 15.59
N LEU A 246 21.25 -13.44 15.92
CA LEU A 246 22.56 -13.57 15.27
C LEU A 246 22.39 -13.90 13.77
N LEU A 247 21.56 -14.90 13.45
CA LEU A 247 21.31 -15.30 12.07
C LEU A 247 20.71 -14.16 11.24
N SER A 248 19.81 -13.36 11.81
CA SER A 248 19.22 -12.20 11.13
C SER A 248 20.21 -11.07 10.81
N ARG A 249 21.47 -11.12 11.34
CA ARG A 249 22.52 -10.15 11.01
C ARG A 249 23.24 -10.51 9.71
N VAL A 250 23.43 -11.80 9.46
CA VAL A 250 24.19 -12.30 8.30
C VAL A 250 23.28 -12.74 7.16
N SER A 251 22.11 -13.28 7.48
CA SER A 251 21.12 -13.71 6.50
C SER A 251 20.37 -12.51 5.92
N PRO A 252 20.07 -12.48 4.62
CA PRO A 252 19.27 -11.44 4.01
C PRO A 252 17.76 -11.57 4.30
N LEU A 253 17.33 -12.69 4.90
CA LEU A 253 15.92 -13.02 5.05
C LEU A 253 15.22 -12.15 6.09
N LEU A 254 13.98 -11.77 5.75
CA LEU A 254 12.98 -11.33 6.70
C LEU A 254 12.14 -12.54 7.17
N THR A 255 12.06 -12.74 8.47
CA THR A 255 11.29 -13.82 9.08
C THR A 255 10.42 -13.29 10.20
N TYR A 256 9.22 -13.87 10.37
CA TYR A 256 8.18 -13.36 11.26
C TYR A 256 7.72 -14.41 12.29
N CYS A 257 8.52 -15.46 12.52
CA CYS A 257 8.11 -16.58 13.39
C CYS A 257 7.74 -16.18 14.83
N HIS A 258 8.28 -15.05 15.32
CA HIS A 258 7.94 -14.50 16.64
C HIS A 258 6.80 -13.48 16.59
N VAL A 259 6.50 -12.93 15.41
CA VAL A 259 5.50 -11.88 15.22
C VAL A 259 4.14 -12.50 14.90
N TYR A 260 4.15 -13.57 14.11
CA TYR A 260 2.93 -14.23 13.61
C TYR A 260 2.99 -15.73 13.90
N PRO A 261 2.93 -16.14 15.18
CA PRO A 261 3.04 -17.56 15.59
C PRO A 261 1.91 -18.45 15.05
N GLU A 262 0.79 -17.86 14.66
CA GLU A 262 -0.38 -18.52 14.08
C GLU A 262 -0.18 -19.03 12.64
N LEU A 263 0.81 -18.49 11.92
CA LEU A 263 1.08 -18.90 10.56
C LEU A 263 1.74 -20.30 10.49
N THR A 264 1.35 -21.09 9.51
CA THR A 264 2.00 -22.36 9.21
C THR A 264 3.42 -22.15 8.65
N ARG A 265 4.24 -23.21 8.66
CA ARG A 265 5.59 -23.16 8.09
C ARG A 265 5.59 -22.74 6.62
N ALA A 266 4.63 -23.20 5.83
CA ALA A 266 4.50 -22.85 4.42
C ALA A 266 4.18 -21.36 4.26
N GLN A 267 3.20 -20.84 5.01
CA GLN A 267 2.85 -19.42 5.00
C GLN A 267 4.02 -18.54 5.45
N HIS A 268 4.79 -18.91 6.48
CA HIS A 268 6.01 -18.21 6.87
C HIS A 268 7.03 -18.17 5.75
N LYS A 269 7.21 -19.27 5.02
CA LYS A 269 8.16 -19.33 3.90
C LYS A 269 7.73 -18.41 2.76
N ASP A 270 6.44 -18.43 2.40
CA ASP A 270 5.91 -17.58 1.34
C ASP A 270 5.97 -16.10 1.72
N TRP A 271 5.65 -15.78 2.99
CA TRP A 271 5.80 -14.43 3.51
C TRP A 271 7.27 -13.97 3.50
N SER A 272 8.19 -14.85 3.89
CA SER A 272 9.62 -14.55 3.82
C SER A 272 10.08 -14.32 2.37
N ARG A 273 9.57 -15.04 1.37
CA ARG A 273 9.86 -14.78 -0.05
C ARG A 273 9.37 -13.41 -0.48
N LEU A 274 8.12 -13.07 -0.14
CA LEU A 274 7.52 -11.79 -0.46
C LEU A 274 8.37 -10.64 0.10
N ASP A 275 8.52 -10.58 1.41
CA ASP A 275 9.11 -9.42 2.08
C ASP A 275 10.64 -9.36 1.92
N THR A 276 11.33 -10.52 1.75
CA THR A 276 12.78 -10.52 1.45
C THR A 276 13.04 -9.98 0.05
N TYR A 277 12.20 -10.31 -0.93
CA TYR A 277 12.33 -9.76 -2.27
C TYR A 277 12.12 -8.23 -2.24
N ASP A 278 11.09 -7.73 -1.56
CA ASP A 278 10.89 -6.30 -1.34
C ASP A 278 12.12 -5.65 -0.68
N GLU A 279 12.59 -6.18 0.45
CA GLU A 279 13.74 -5.63 1.19
C GLU A 279 14.99 -5.49 0.33
N LEU A 280 15.21 -6.43 -0.62
CA LEU A 280 16.45 -6.52 -1.40
C LEU A 280 16.37 -5.86 -2.78
N THR A 281 15.18 -5.55 -3.30
CA THR A 281 15.01 -5.07 -4.69
C THR A 281 14.35 -3.71 -4.82
N ASP A 282 13.74 -3.18 -3.76
CA ASP A 282 13.11 -1.88 -3.79
C ASP A 282 14.08 -0.80 -4.26
N TRP A 283 13.63 0.03 -5.23
CA TRP A 283 14.50 1.08 -5.78
C TRP A 283 14.73 2.20 -4.78
N TYR A 284 13.67 2.65 -4.12
CA TYR A 284 13.71 3.64 -3.04
C TYR A 284 13.46 2.95 -1.69
N LYS A 285 14.25 3.35 -0.70
CA LYS A 285 14.04 2.99 0.70
C LYS A 285 14.28 4.23 1.55
N ARG A 286 13.25 5.02 1.71
CA ARG A 286 13.27 6.23 2.52
C ARG A 286 12.96 5.88 3.96
N LEU A 287 13.55 6.60 4.89
CA LEU A 287 13.28 6.42 6.33
C LEU A 287 12.87 7.77 6.91
N ARG A 288 11.87 7.76 7.79
CA ARG A 288 11.38 8.96 8.49
C ARG A 288 11.20 8.68 9.97
N THR A 289 11.51 9.67 10.78
CA THR A 289 11.18 9.64 12.21
C THR A 289 9.73 10.05 12.43
N THR A 290 9.19 9.70 13.59
CA THR A 290 7.85 10.15 14.01
C THR A 290 7.73 11.68 13.99
N GLY A 291 8.80 12.40 14.40
CA GLY A 291 8.81 13.87 14.35
C GLY A 291 8.73 14.42 12.93
N GLN A 292 9.46 13.82 11.97
CA GLN A 292 9.39 14.24 10.56
C GLN A 292 7.99 14.02 9.97
N ILE A 293 7.36 12.86 10.23
CA ILE A 293 5.98 12.59 9.76
C ILE A 293 5.01 13.61 10.39
N ARG A 294 5.09 13.85 11.71
CA ARG A 294 4.25 14.87 12.37
C ARG A 294 4.44 16.26 11.77
N SER A 295 5.69 16.68 11.53
CA SER A 295 5.98 17.98 10.92
C SER A 295 5.44 18.09 9.50
N THR A 296 5.54 17.02 8.69
CA THR A 296 4.97 16.98 7.34
C THR A 296 3.44 17.14 7.39
N LEU A 297 2.76 16.40 8.25
CA LEU A 297 1.31 16.48 8.38
C LEU A 297 0.85 17.85 8.93
N ALA A 298 1.56 18.39 9.93
CA ALA A 298 1.27 19.72 10.47
C ALA A 298 1.45 20.82 9.43
N ALA A 299 2.49 20.76 8.59
CA ALA A 299 2.72 21.71 7.51
C ALA A 299 1.60 21.69 6.44
N LEU A 300 0.87 20.59 6.31
CA LEU A 300 -0.32 20.47 5.45
C LEU A 300 -1.61 21.00 6.12
N GLY A 301 -1.53 21.46 7.35
CA GLY A 301 -2.70 21.94 8.12
C GLY A 301 -3.55 20.81 8.71
N ALA A 302 -2.97 19.63 8.90
CA ALA A 302 -3.67 18.51 9.52
C ALA A 302 -3.93 18.78 11.01
N VAL A 303 -5.07 18.34 11.50
CA VAL A 303 -5.46 18.34 12.92
C VAL A 303 -5.55 16.91 13.44
N GLU A 304 -5.62 16.75 14.77
CA GLU A 304 -5.71 15.43 15.43
C GLU A 304 -4.62 14.46 14.95
N VAL A 305 -3.37 14.96 14.83
CA VAL A 305 -2.24 14.17 14.33
C VAL A 305 -1.80 13.16 15.39
N ASP A 306 -2.14 11.89 15.18
CA ASP A 306 -1.65 10.75 15.94
C ASP A 306 -0.58 10.03 15.10
N ALA A 307 0.66 10.00 15.59
CA ALA A 307 1.76 9.32 14.93
C ALA A 307 2.57 8.56 15.97
N VAL A 308 2.66 7.23 15.81
CA VAL A 308 3.24 6.30 16.78
C VAL A 308 4.29 5.43 16.10
N TYR A 309 5.45 5.29 16.75
CA TYR A 309 6.47 4.34 16.33
C TYR A 309 6.12 2.93 16.81
N ARG A 310 6.13 1.95 15.89
CA ARG A 310 5.91 0.53 16.18
C ARG A 310 6.89 -0.33 15.37
N SER A 311 7.79 -1.02 16.04
CA SER A 311 8.66 -2.07 15.44
C SER A 311 9.33 -1.67 14.11
N GLY A 312 9.84 -0.43 14.00
CA GLY A 312 10.55 0.05 12.81
C GLY A 312 9.67 0.76 11.78
N VAL A 313 8.40 0.96 12.09
CA VAL A 313 7.44 1.69 11.26
C VAL A 313 6.83 2.84 12.09
N VAL A 314 6.57 3.97 11.47
CA VAL A 314 5.71 5.04 12.02
C VAL A 314 4.33 4.84 11.41
N GLU A 315 3.35 4.51 12.24
CA GLU A 315 1.94 4.53 11.86
C GLU A 315 1.38 5.91 12.19
N ALA A 316 0.70 6.55 11.24
CA ALA A 316 0.15 7.88 11.46
C ALA A 316 -1.25 8.04 10.88
N ARG A 317 -2.09 8.76 11.60
CA ARG A 317 -3.41 9.20 11.14
C ARG A 317 -3.64 10.65 11.54
N CYS A 318 -4.42 11.37 10.74
CA CYS A 318 -4.78 12.75 11.00
C CYS A 318 -6.07 13.11 10.27
N ARG A 319 -6.72 14.19 10.70
CA ARG A 319 -7.93 14.71 10.06
C ARG A 319 -7.65 15.99 9.29
N LYS A 320 -8.40 16.16 8.20
CA LYS A 320 -8.48 17.42 7.51
C LYS A 320 -9.47 18.32 8.27
N PRO A 321 -9.11 19.57 8.56
CA PRO A 321 -10.04 20.48 9.23
C PRO A 321 -11.37 20.55 8.48
N TRP A 322 -12.45 20.58 9.24
CA TRP A 322 -13.75 20.92 8.68
C TRP A 322 -13.72 22.38 8.21
N GLN A 323 -13.88 22.59 6.93
CA GLN A 323 -14.12 23.92 6.38
C GLN A 323 -15.63 24.03 6.23
N GLY A 324 -16.28 24.79 7.11
CA GLY A 324 -17.69 25.13 6.93
C GLY A 324 -17.92 25.65 5.51
N PRO A 325 -19.16 25.62 5.00
CA PRO A 325 -19.46 26.26 3.71
C PRO A 325 -18.91 27.70 3.79
N CYS A 326 -18.04 28.05 2.80
CA CYS A 326 -17.65 29.45 2.66
C CYS A 326 -18.95 30.26 2.65
N ALA A 327 -19.11 31.14 3.63
CA ALA A 327 -20.14 32.17 3.53
C ALA A 327 -19.89 32.91 2.21
N ALA A 328 -20.79 32.70 1.26
CA ALA A 328 -20.79 33.35 -0.05
C ALA A 328 -21.07 34.84 0.11
#